data_9c725fb5908e1f05b79c2ad5fdbcf9a9
#
_entry.id   9c725fb5908e1f05b79c2ad5fdbcf9a9
#
_cell.length_a   1.000
_cell.length_b   1.000
_cell.length_c   1.000
_cell.angle_alpha   90.00
_cell.angle_beta   90.00
_cell.angle_gamma   90.00
#
_symmetry.space_group_name_H-M   'P 1'
#
loop_
_entity.id
_entity.type
_entity.pdbx_description
1 polymer ?
#
loop_
_entity_poly.entity_id
_entity_poly.type
_entity_poly.pdbx_seq_one_letter_code
_entity_poly.pdbx_strand_id
1 'polypeptide(L)'
;MSIEIVRDYLKQFQADDRILEFETSSATVELAAQAVGCIPARIAKTLSFYTEDGCMLIVAAGDAKIDNSKFKHFFGYKAKMLNAEDVATMTNHAIGGVCPFGVPENAAVYLDKSLQRFDTIFPACGSSNSAIELTNEELE
;
A
#
# COMPACT_ATOMS: atom_id res chain seq x y z
N MET A 1 16.82 -1.60 -4.06
CA MET A 1 15.50 -1.35 -4.67
C MET A 1 14.42 -1.89 -3.76
N SER A 2 13.33 -1.14 -3.56
CA SER A 2 12.30 -1.56 -2.61
C SER A 2 11.51 -2.80 -3.06
N ILE A 3 11.44 -3.10 -4.38
CA ILE A 3 10.82 -4.34 -4.84
C ILE A 3 11.57 -5.58 -4.31
N GLU A 4 12.87 -5.48 -4.15
CA GLU A 4 13.67 -6.59 -3.61
C GLU A 4 13.34 -6.83 -2.13
N ILE A 5 13.13 -5.75 -1.37
CA ILE A 5 12.69 -5.84 0.02
C ILE A 5 11.34 -6.55 0.12
N VAL A 6 10.40 -6.17 -0.75
CA VAL A 6 9.06 -6.78 -0.79
C VAL A 6 9.16 -8.25 -1.17
N ARG A 7 9.97 -8.58 -2.18
CA ARG A 7 10.15 -9.96 -2.63
C ARG A 7 10.69 -10.82 -1.50
N ASP A 8 11.69 -10.34 -0.78
CA ASP A 8 12.26 -11.07 0.37
C ASP A 8 11.24 -11.25 1.49
N TYR A 9 10.45 -10.20 1.77
CA TYR A 9 9.40 -10.26 2.77
C TYR A 9 8.35 -11.33 2.41
N LEU A 10 7.91 -11.37 1.15
CA LEU A 10 6.87 -12.29 0.69
C LEU A 10 7.34 -13.75 0.61
N LYS A 11 8.64 -14.00 0.57
CA LYS A 11 9.19 -15.36 0.62
C LYS A 11 8.76 -16.11 1.88
N GLN A 12 8.59 -15.41 2.99
CA GLN A 12 8.12 -15.98 4.25
C GLN A 12 6.74 -16.64 4.10
N PHE A 13 5.95 -16.15 3.16
CA PHE A 13 4.57 -16.61 2.91
C PHE A 13 4.47 -17.41 1.61
N GLN A 14 5.60 -17.70 0.97
CA GLN A 14 5.66 -18.40 -0.31
C GLN A 14 4.85 -17.67 -1.41
N ALA A 15 4.85 -16.34 -1.36
CA ALA A 15 4.09 -15.50 -2.28
C ALA A 15 4.97 -14.64 -3.18
N ASP A 16 6.29 -14.75 -3.08
CA ASP A 16 7.23 -13.94 -3.87
C ASP A 16 7.10 -14.18 -5.39
N ASP A 17 6.70 -15.38 -5.80
CA ASP A 17 6.51 -15.72 -7.20
C ASP A 17 5.19 -15.19 -7.78
N ARG A 18 4.33 -14.62 -6.95
CA ARG A 18 3.06 -14.04 -7.37
C ARG A 18 3.16 -12.56 -7.74
N ILE A 19 4.32 -11.94 -7.54
CA ILE A 19 4.54 -10.53 -7.86
C ILE A 19 4.48 -10.35 -9.38
N LEU A 20 3.66 -9.37 -9.82
CA LEU A 20 3.54 -8.99 -11.22
C LEU A 20 4.39 -7.75 -11.48
N GLU A 21 5.27 -7.81 -12.47
CA GLU A 21 6.05 -6.66 -12.91
C GLU A 21 5.56 -6.24 -14.29
N PHE A 22 5.41 -4.93 -14.51
CA PHE A 22 4.87 -4.38 -15.74
C PHE A 22 5.91 -3.58 -16.50
N GLU A 23 5.76 -3.51 -17.82
CA GLU A 23 6.60 -2.65 -18.65
C GLU A 23 6.22 -1.18 -18.51
N THR A 24 4.97 -0.90 -18.12
CA THR A 24 4.45 0.45 -17.95
C THR A 24 4.31 0.80 -16.47
N SER A 25 4.18 2.09 -16.18
CA SER A 25 4.01 2.55 -14.81
C SER A 25 2.68 2.09 -14.21
N SER A 26 2.68 1.74 -12.92
CA SER A 26 1.49 1.50 -12.11
C SER A 26 1.49 2.41 -10.88
N ALA A 27 2.10 3.58 -11.00
CA ALA A 27 2.33 4.47 -9.84
C ALA A 27 1.06 5.16 -9.32
N THR A 28 0.00 5.25 -10.14
CA THR A 28 -1.30 5.78 -9.70
C THR A 28 -2.33 4.67 -9.72
N VAL A 29 -3.47 4.90 -9.04
CA VAL A 29 -4.57 3.92 -9.03
C VAL A 29 -5.02 3.60 -10.46
N GLU A 30 -5.19 4.63 -11.30
CA GLU A 30 -5.66 4.46 -12.68
C GLU A 30 -4.65 3.68 -13.52
N LEU A 31 -3.37 4.01 -13.41
CA LEU A 31 -2.31 3.31 -14.15
C LEU A 31 -2.17 1.87 -13.68
N ALA A 32 -2.26 1.63 -12.36
CA ALA A 32 -2.22 0.29 -11.81
C ALA A 32 -3.40 -0.56 -12.30
N ALA A 33 -4.60 0.01 -12.32
CA ALA A 33 -5.79 -0.68 -12.80
C ALA A 33 -5.66 -1.07 -14.27
N GLN A 34 -5.11 -0.18 -15.10
CA GLN A 34 -4.86 -0.47 -16.52
C GLN A 34 -3.81 -1.58 -16.69
N ALA A 35 -2.73 -1.53 -15.94
CA ALA A 35 -1.65 -2.51 -16.04
C ALA A 35 -2.11 -3.90 -15.63
N VAL A 36 -2.93 -3.99 -14.59
CA VAL A 36 -3.46 -5.26 -14.07
C VAL A 36 -4.67 -5.74 -14.87
N GLY A 37 -5.45 -4.82 -15.43
CA GLY A 37 -6.68 -5.16 -16.15
C GLY A 37 -7.90 -5.31 -15.25
N CYS A 38 -8.00 -4.47 -14.21
CA CYS A 38 -9.13 -4.50 -13.27
C CYS A 38 -9.74 -3.11 -13.11
N ILE A 39 -10.84 -3.01 -12.38
CA ILE A 39 -11.44 -1.71 -12.05
C ILE A 39 -10.58 -1.01 -10.98
N PRO A 40 -10.51 0.34 -10.99
CA PRO A 40 -9.68 1.07 -10.02
C PRO A 40 -9.99 0.75 -8.56
N ALA A 41 -11.24 0.45 -8.22
CA ALA A 41 -11.63 0.14 -6.84
C ALA A 41 -10.91 -1.09 -6.28
N ARG A 42 -10.47 -2.03 -7.11
CA ARG A 42 -9.75 -3.24 -6.66
C ARG A 42 -8.25 -3.00 -6.41
N ILE A 43 -7.73 -1.86 -6.79
CA ILE A 43 -6.36 -1.50 -6.44
C ILE A 43 -6.34 -1.18 -4.95
N ALA A 44 -5.39 -1.76 -4.22
CA ALA A 44 -5.20 -1.48 -2.80
C ALA A 44 -4.10 -0.42 -2.69
N LYS A 45 -4.52 0.83 -2.55
CA LYS A 45 -3.58 1.93 -2.39
C LYS A 45 -3.13 2.03 -0.94
N THR A 46 -1.87 2.36 -0.74
CA THR A 46 -1.30 2.53 0.58
C THR A 46 -0.95 4.00 0.78
N LEU A 47 -1.54 4.61 1.81
CA LEU A 47 -1.32 6.00 2.18
C LEU A 47 -0.53 6.04 3.47
N SER A 48 0.45 6.94 3.56
CA SER A 48 1.34 7.05 4.72
C SER A 48 1.12 8.38 5.44
N PHE A 49 1.10 8.32 6.77
CA PHE A 49 0.81 9.47 7.63
C PHE A 49 1.80 9.54 8.78
N TYR A 50 2.05 10.76 9.29
CA TYR A 50 2.86 10.94 10.48
C TYR A 50 2.15 10.49 11.74
N THR A 51 2.91 9.90 12.66
CA THR A 51 2.50 9.64 14.05
C THR A 51 3.46 10.36 14.98
N GLU A 52 3.22 10.31 16.29
CA GLU A 52 4.12 10.93 17.26
C GLU A 52 5.54 10.35 17.18
N ASP A 53 5.67 9.05 16.94
CA ASP A 53 6.94 8.35 17.00
C ASP A 53 7.45 7.88 15.62
N GLY A 54 6.75 8.22 14.54
CA GLY A 54 7.15 7.74 13.23
C GLY A 54 6.05 7.88 12.20
N CYS A 55 5.61 6.77 11.62
CA CYS A 55 4.56 6.78 10.60
C CYS A 55 3.59 5.62 10.76
N MET A 56 2.44 5.74 10.09
CA MET A 56 1.50 4.66 9.91
C MET A 56 1.12 4.57 8.44
N LEU A 57 0.70 3.40 8.02
CA LEU A 57 0.22 3.14 6.66
C LEU A 57 -1.24 2.71 6.72
N ILE A 58 -2.06 3.26 5.83
CA ILE A 58 -3.45 2.84 5.68
C ILE A 58 -3.62 2.29 4.27
N VAL A 59 -4.04 1.05 4.16
CA VAL A 59 -4.33 0.40 2.88
C VAL A 59 -5.82 0.49 2.63
N ALA A 60 -6.21 1.08 1.52
CA ALA A 60 -7.61 1.33 1.17
C ALA A 60 -7.89 1.01 -0.29
N ALA A 61 -9.16 0.76 -0.63
CA ALA A 61 -9.56 0.55 -2.02
C ALA A 61 -9.27 1.80 -2.85
N GLY A 62 -8.97 1.61 -4.14
CA GLY A 62 -8.56 2.69 -5.02
C GLY A 62 -9.57 3.82 -5.17
N ASP A 63 -10.86 3.54 -5.01
CA ASP A 63 -11.93 4.54 -5.08
C ASP A 63 -12.28 5.17 -3.73
N ALA A 64 -11.67 4.71 -2.64
CA ALA A 64 -11.94 5.22 -1.30
C ALA A 64 -11.09 6.45 -1.01
N LYS A 65 -11.60 7.33 -0.15
CA LYS A 65 -10.89 8.51 0.31
C LYS A 65 -10.81 8.50 1.83
N ILE A 66 -9.76 9.09 2.38
CA ILE A 66 -9.64 9.24 3.82
C ILE A 66 -10.62 10.32 4.28
N ASP A 67 -11.51 9.96 5.19
CA ASP A 67 -12.41 10.91 5.85
C ASP A 67 -11.64 11.55 7.01
N ASN A 68 -11.29 12.82 6.86
CA ASN A 68 -10.47 13.52 7.85
C ASN A 68 -11.11 13.59 9.23
N SER A 69 -12.44 13.72 9.30
CA SER A 69 -13.16 13.72 10.58
C SER A 69 -13.09 12.37 11.27
N LYS A 70 -13.29 11.29 10.53
CA LYS A 70 -13.20 9.93 11.08
C LYS A 70 -11.77 9.61 11.49
N PHE A 71 -10.78 10.04 10.72
CA PHE A 71 -9.37 9.85 11.05
C PHE A 71 -9.05 10.52 12.38
N LYS A 72 -9.41 11.79 12.53
CA LYS A 72 -9.16 12.55 13.76
C LYS A 72 -9.88 11.93 14.96
N HIS A 73 -11.12 11.49 14.76
CA HIS A 73 -11.88 10.85 15.83
C HIS A 73 -11.27 9.53 16.28
N PHE A 74 -10.80 8.71 15.33
CA PHE A 74 -10.23 7.41 15.62
C PHE A 74 -8.81 7.51 16.22
N PHE A 75 -7.95 8.35 15.65
CA PHE A 75 -6.55 8.45 16.07
C PHE A 75 -6.26 9.57 17.05
N GLY A 76 -7.16 10.53 17.22
CA GLY A 76 -7.01 11.64 18.17
C GLY A 76 -6.23 12.84 17.64
N TYR A 77 -5.82 12.83 16.36
CA TYR A 77 -5.11 13.96 15.74
C TYR A 77 -5.42 13.99 14.24
N LYS A 78 -5.10 15.12 13.61
CA LYS A 78 -5.37 15.33 12.19
C LYS A 78 -4.46 14.47 11.32
N ALA A 79 -5.00 13.98 10.19
CA ALA A 79 -4.21 13.27 9.20
C ALA A 79 -3.19 14.21 8.56
N LYS A 80 -1.92 13.79 8.52
CA LYS A 80 -0.86 14.51 7.83
C LYS A 80 0.00 13.51 7.07
N MET A 81 -0.07 13.55 5.75
CA MET A 81 0.69 12.63 4.91
C MET A 81 2.19 12.92 4.97
N LEU A 82 2.99 11.88 4.85
CA LEU A 82 4.45 12.01 4.81
C LEU A 82 4.86 12.82 3.58
N ASN A 83 5.92 13.64 3.73
CA ASN A 83 6.54 14.27 2.56
C ASN A 83 7.39 13.24 1.80
N ALA A 84 7.86 13.61 0.60
CA ALA A 84 8.56 12.69 -0.28
C ALA A 84 9.81 12.06 0.36
N GLU A 85 10.58 12.84 1.10
CA GLU A 85 11.80 12.35 1.75
C GLU A 85 11.48 11.34 2.84
N ASP A 86 10.48 11.63 3.65
CA ASP A 86 10.10 10.76 4.76
C ASP A 86 9.44 9.47 4.28
N VAL A 87 8.76 9.50 3.13
CA VAL A 87 8.19 8.28 2.56
C VAL A 87 9.29 7.23 2.37
N ALA A 88 10.38 7.59 1.71
CA ALA A 88 11.47 6.65 1.43
C ALA A 88 12.14 6.15 2.70
N THR A 89 12.44 7.05 3.64
CA THR A 89 13.17 6.69 4.87
C THR A 89 12.32 5.93 5.88
N MET A 90 11.03 6.27 5.98
CA MET A 90 10.16 5.72 7.03
C MET A 90 9.38 4.48 6.60
N THR A 91 9.22 4.25 5.29
CA THR A 91 8.46 3.09 4.79
C THR A 91 9.33 2.06 4.07
N ASN A 92 10.58 2.37 3.77
CA ASN A 92 11.49 1.58 2.91
C ASN A 92 11.06 1.54 1.45
N HIS A 93 10.12 2.38 1.04
CA HIS A 93 9.59 2.41 -0.33
C HIS A 93 9.62 3.81 -0.91
N ALA A 94 9.91 3.91 -2.22
CA ALA A 94 9.84 5.17 -2.92
C ALA A 94 8.39 5.52 -3.26
N ILE A 95 8.13 6.81 -3.50
CA ILE A 95 6.83 7.27 -3.97
C ILE A 95 6.46 6.49 -5.25
N GLY A 96 5.20 6.08 -5.34
CA GLY A 96 4.70 5.26 -6.45
C GLY A 96 4.79 3.77 -6.21
N GLY A 97 5.58 3.34 -5.22
CA GLY A 97 5.70 1.93 -4.85
C GLY A 97 5.37 1.61 -3.41
N VAL A 98 4.85 2.57 -2.66
CA VAL A 98 4.52 2.37 -1.24
C VAL A 98 3.49 1.25 -1.08
N CYS A 99 3.79 0.31 -0.20
CA CYS A 99 2.94 -0.85 0.08
C CYS A 99 3.17 -1.28 1.54
N PRO A 100 2.33 -2.19 2.08
CA PRO A 100 2.48 -2.61 3.47
C PRO A 100 3.57 -3.66 3.70
N PHE A 101 4.26 -4.10 2.65
CA PHE A 101 5.24 -5.20 2.75
C PHE A 101 6.65 -4.67 3.00
N GLY A 102 7.37 -5.30 3.92
CA GLY A 102 8.76 -4.96 4.18
C GLY A 102 8.97 -3.59 4.81
N VAL A 103 7.97 -3.04 5.48
CA VAL A 103 8.09 -1.76 6.18
C VAL A 103 8.77 -1.95 7.53
N PRO A 104 9.37 -0.89 8.12
CA PRO A 104 9.97 -0.99 9.45
C PRO A 104 8.95 -1.42 10.50
N GLU A 105 9.41 -2.11 11.55
CA GLU A 105 8.54 -2.63 12.61
C GLU A 105 7.76 -1.53 13.34
N ASN A 106 8.32 -0.32 13.42
CA ASN A 106 7.64 0.80 14.07
C ASN A 106 6.59 1.48 13.18
N ALA A 107 6.43 1.05 11.94
CA ALA A 107 5.38 1.55 11.06
C ALA A 107 4.14 0.66 11.21
N ALA A 108 3.09 1.19 11.82
CA ALA A 108 1.84 0.46 11.98
C ALA A 108 1.06 0.44 10.65
N VAL A 109 0.44 -0.69 10.35
CA VAL A 109 -0.34 -0.86 9.11
C VAL A 109 -1.81 -1.10 9.49
N TYR A 110 -2.70 -0.33 8.87
CA TYR A 110 -4.15 -0.44 9.05
C TYR A 110 -4.81 -0.78 7.72
N LEU A 111 -5.78 -1.68 7.74
CA LEU A 111 -6.54 -2.06 6.54
C LEU A 111 -7.93 -1.43 6.62
N ASP A 112 -8.30 -0.67 5.58
CA ASP A 112 -9.60 -0.02 5.53
C ASP A 112 -10.69 -1.02 5.12
N LYS A 113 -11.90 -0.80 5.65
CA LYS A 113 -13.05 -1.67 5.36
C LYS A 113 -13.45 -1.67 3.89
N SER A 114 -13.10 -0.63 3.14
CA SER A 114 -13.40 -0.57 1.71
C SER A 114 -12.82 -1.75 0.93
N LEU A 115 -11.73 -2.36 1.43
CA LEU A 115 -11.12 -3.52 0.80
C LEU A 115 -12.01 -4.77 0.88
N GLN A 116 -12.90 -4.84 1.86
CA GLN A 116 -13.75 -6.02 2.11
C GLN A 116 -14.83 -6.23 1.06
N ARG A 117 -15.03 -5.28 0.15
CA ARG A 117 -15.98 -5.40 -0.96
C ARG A 117 -15.53 -6.41 -2.01
N PHE A 118 -14.28 -6.81 -2.02
CA PHE A 118 -13.69 -7.65 -3.07
C PHE A 118 -13.05 -8.90 -2.48
N ASP A 119 -13.10 -10.00 -3.24
CA ASP A 119 -12.45 -11.25 -2.86
C ASP A 119 -10.92 -11.11 -2.91
N THR A 120 -10.41 -10.43 -3.93
CA THR A 120 -8.98 -10.15 -4.07
C THR A 120 -8.77 -8.69 -4.43
N ILE A 121 -7.59 -8.17 -4.06
CA ILE A 121 -7.17 -6.79 -4.27
C ILE A 121 -5.73 -6.78 -4.78
N PHE A 122 -5.28 -5.64 -5.32
CA PHE A 122 -3.97 -5.51 -5.96
C PHE A 122 -3.14 -4.40 -5.30
N PRO A 123 -2.38 -4.70 -4.23
CA PRO A 123 -1.41 -3.73 -3.70
C PRO A 123 -0.14 -3.69 -4.56
N ALA A 124 0.57 -2.56 -4.50
CA ALA A 124 1.88 -2.42 -5.12
C ALA A 124 2.90 -3.29 -4.38
N CYS A 125 4.06 -3.50 -5.01
CA CYS A 125 5.13 -4.34 -4.47
C CYS A 125 6.47 -3.60 -4.35
N GLY A 126 6.43 -2.33 -3.99
CA GLY A 126 7.64 -1.55 -3.69
C GLY A 126 8.27 -0.86 -4.88
N SER A 127 7.66 -0.90 -6.05
CA SER A 127 8.12 -0.18 -7.23
C SER A 127 6.94 0.45 -7.95
N SER A 128 7.24 1.37 -8.87
CA SER A 128 6.21 2.07 -9.65
C SER A 128 5.65 1.24 -10.81
N ASN A 129 6.03 -0.03 -10.93
CA ASN A 129 5.59 -0.90 -12.02
C ASN A 129 5.35 -2.35 -11.56
N SER A 130 4.89 -2.54 -10.34
CA SER A 130 4.64 -3.88 -9.80
C SER A 130 3.38 -3.92 -8.95
N ALA A 131 2.77 -5.11 -8.86
CA ALA A 131 1.62 -5.37 -8.03
C ALA A 131 1.51 -6.88 -7.74
N ILE A 132 0.67 -7.24 -6.79
CA ILE A 132 0.37 -8.63 -6.47
C ILE A 132 -1.12 -8.77 -6.20
N GLU A 133 -1.72 -9.89 -6.61
CA GLU A 133 -3.11 -10.17 -6.28
C GLU A 133 -3.16 -10.97 -4.97
N LEU A 134 -3.88 -10.45 -3.98
CA LEU A 134 -4.04 -11.10 -2.67
C LEU A 134 -5.49 -11.07 -2.22
N THR A 135 -5.88 -12.07 -1.43
CA THR A 135 -7.13 -12.00 -0.68
C THR A 135 -6.92 -11.07 0.51
N ASN A 136 -8.01 -10.58 1.10
CA ASN A 136 -7.91 -9.74 2.31
C ASN A 136 -7.25 -10.50 3.46
N GLU A 137 -7.50 -11.80 3.57
CA GLU A 137 -6.89 -12.63 4.59
C GLU A 137 -5.39 -12.74 4.41
N GLU A 138 -4.91 -12.87 3.17
CA GLU A 138 -3.49 -12.93 2.87
C GLU A 138 -2.79 -11.61 3.16
N LEU A 139 -3.50 -10.49 3.02
CA LEU A 139 -2.94 -9.16 3.29
C LEU A 139 -2.75 -8.90 4.79
N GLU A 140 -3.55 -9.51 5.62
CA GLU A 140 -3.44 -9.33 7.08
C GLU A 140 -2.15 -9.85 7.70
#